data_38ac803cd1567f48b9f5cd8bfcc362fa
#
_entry.id   38ac803cd1567f48b9f5cd8bfcc362fa
#
_cell.length_a   1.000
_cell.length_b   1.000
_cell.length_c   1.000
_cell.angle_alpha   90.00
_cell.angle_beta   90.00
_cell.angle_gamma   90.00
#
_symmetry.space_group_name_H-M   'P 1'
#
loop_
_entity.id
_entity.type
_entity.pdbx_description
1 polymer ?
#
loop_
_entity_poly.entity_id
_entity_poly.type
_entity_poly.pdbx_seq_one_letter_code
_entity_poly.pdbx_strand_id
1 'polypeptide(L)'
;MTPVRFALAGFGAWGKFHAQSIAGNPDARLVAITAPSEASREEARKLYPKAQIFADSLEMIARVDFDIIDIATPSHTHREIAIAAMEKGKHVVLEKPMAITLDDCKAIVAAAKQHGVHLAVGHELRLSSQWGEIKSIIDRGTIGDPQYVLVELSRKPYRQGASGWRYDQNRVGSWVLEEPIHFFDLARWYLEGSGDPVELHAYANSRDPQRPTLFDNFSAMFKYANGSYAVVSQTLAAFEHHQTVKVSGTKGALWAAWSGALDRTLEPEYFLKVFDGEKLENVKLEKHSGEVFELREEIAQCIRMVRGEGQPAASGVDGLWSAGLCLVAEESIRQKRPLPLGEMLRF
;
A
#
# COMPACT_ATOMS: atom_id res chain seq x y z
N MET A 1 -15.41 6.59 24.64
CA MET A 1 -16.19 5.80 23.65
C MET A 1 -15.84 4.33 23.79
N THR A 2 -16.69 3.42 23.33
CA THR A 2 -16.36 1.97 23.32
C THR A 2 -15.24 1.72 22.34
N PRO A 3 -14.20 0.94 22.70
CA PRO A 3 -13.13 0.59 21.76
C PRO A 3 -13.66 -0.18 20.55
N VAL A 4 -13.14 0.13 19.37
CA VAL A 4 -13.43 -0.59 18.12
C VAL A 4 -12.82 -1.99 18.18
N ARG A 5 -13.60 -3.01 17.86
CA ARG A 5 -13.19 -4.42 17.93
C ARG A 5 -12.57 -4.84 16.61
N PHE A 6 -11.28 -5.18 16.65
CA PHE A 6 -10.52 -5.65 15.53
C PHE A 6 -10.37 -7.16 15.53
N ALA A 7 -10.63 -7.81 14.40
CA ALA A 7 -10.13 -9.14 14.09
C ALA A 7 -8.89 -8.99 13.18
N LEU A 8 -7.88 -9.83 13.35
CA LEU A 8 -6.68 -9.83 12.51
C LEU A 8 -6.57 -11.16 11.76
N ALA A 9 -6.61 -11.11 10.44
CA ALA A 9 -6.31 -12.24 9.58
C ALA A 9 -4.83 -12.20 9.16
N GLY A 10 -4.06 -13.18 9.67
CA GLY A 10 -2.62 -13.29 9.40
C GLY A 10 -1.74 -12.77 10.55
N PHE A 11 -0.93 -13.67 11.14
CA PHE A 11 0.02 -13.36 12.20
C PHE A 11 1.45 -13.71 11.77
N GLY A 12 1.77 -13.30 10.53
CA GLY A 12 3.12 -13.36 9.94
C GLY A 12 4.00 -12.20 10.39
N ALA A 13 5.13 -12.00 9.71
CA ALA A 13 6.09 -10.94 10.05
C ALA A 13 5.43 -9.54 10.07
N TRP A 14 4.58 -9.24 9.09
CA TRP A 14 3.87 -7.96 9.01
C TRP A 14 2.65 -7.92 9.95
N GLY A 15 1.82 -8.96 9.96
CA GLY A 15 0.66 -9.06 10.85
C GLY A 15 0.99 -8.91 12.35
N LYS A 16 2.22 -9.20 12.78
CA LYS A 16 2.67 -8.93 14.16
C LYS A 16 2.77 -7.43 14.45
N PHE A 17 3.21 -6.62 13.47
CA PHE A 17 3.22 -5.16 13.62
C PHE A 17 1.79 -4.60 13.66
N HIS A 18 0.86 -5.14 12.83
CA HIS A 18 -0.57 -4.81 12.91
C HIS A 18 -1.14 -5.14 14.27
N ALA A 19 -0.93 -6.37 14.78
CA ALA A 19 -1.38 -6.76 16.11
C ALA A 19 -0.86 -5.84 17.21
N GLN A 20 0.43 -5.44 17.13
CA GLN A 20 1.04 -4.52 18.08
C GLN A 20 0.43 -3.11 17.97
N SER A 21 0.19 -2.62 16.77
CA SER A 21 -0.41 -1.30 16.52
C SER A 21 -1.86 -1.25 17.00
N ILE A 22 -2.66 -2.29 16.75
CA ILE A 22 -4.03 -2.41 17.26
C ILE A 22 -4.03 -2.47 18.79
N ALA A 23 -3.23 -3.37 19.39
CA ALA A 23 -3.19 -3.55 20.83
C ALA A 23 -2.62 -2.33 21.57
N GLY A 24 -1.76 -1.54 20.93
CA GLY A 24 -1.19 -0.32 21.48
C GLY A 24 -2.10 0.90 21.41
N ASN A 25 -3.25 0.81 20.71
CA ASN A 25 -4.19 1.93 20.59
C ASN A 25 -5.31 1.79 21.64
N PRO A 26 -5.52 2.80 22.54
CA PRO A 26 -6.53 2.72 23.61
C PRO A 26 -7.97 2.67 23.09
N ASP A 27 -8.21 3.11 21.85
CA ASP A 27 -9.50 3.10 21.18
C ASP A 27 -9.76 1.83 20.36
N ALA A 28 -8.84 0.86 20.38
CA ALA A 28 -8.96 -0.43 19.71
C ALA A 28 -8.95 -1.59 20.71
N ARG A 29 -9.58 -2.69 20.31
CA ARG A 29 -9.51 -3.97 21.00
C ARG A 29 -9.30 -5.11 20.00
N LEU A 30 -8.16 -5.78 20.08
CA LEU A 30 -7.88 -6.98 19.29
C LEU A 30 -8.65 -8.16 19.91
N VAL A 31 -9.71 -8.63 19.23
CA VAL A 31 -10.63 -9.67 19.76
C VAL A 31 -10.35 -11.04 19.18
N ALA A 32 -9.76 -11.13 17.99
CA ALA A 32 -9.42 -12.41 17.37
C ALA A 32 -8.20 -12.29 16.45
N ILE A 33 -7.45 -13.38 16.31
CA ILE A 33 -6.26 -13.48 15.42
C ILE A 33 -6.30 -14.82 14.71
N THR A 34 -5.94 -14.85 13.43
CA THR A 34 -5.71 -16.10 12.71
C THR A 34 -4.23 -16.30 12.35
N ALA A 35 -3.77 -17.52 12.47
CA ALA A 35 -2.46 -17.96 12.00
C ALA A 35 -2.50 -19.42 11.58
N PRO A 36 -2.01 -19.80 10.39
CA PRO A 36 -2.11 -21.17 9.90
C PRO A 36 -1.20 -22.14 10.66
N SER A 37 -0.04 -21.72 11.15
CA SER A 37 0.90 -22.58 11.88
C SER A 37 0.62 -22.61 13.37
N GLU A 38 0.77 -23.79 14.00
CA GLU A 38 0.60 -23.92 15.46
C GLU A 38 1.58 -23.02 16.23
N ALA A 39 2.85 -22.97 15.80
CA ALA A 39 3.85 -22.12 16.45
C ALA A 39 3.43 -20.64 16.48
N SER A 40 2.87 -20.12 15.36
CA SER A 40 2.35 -18.74 15.32
C SER A 40 1.11 -18.57 16.20
N ARG A 41 0.25 -19.59 16.29
CA ARG A 41 -0.92 -19.56 17.19
C ARG A 41 -0.52 -19.55 18.66
N GLU A 42 0.46 -20.36 19.06
CA GLU A 42 0.99 -20.35 20.41
C GLU A 42 1.61 -19.01 20.77
N GLU A 43 2.39 -18.43 19.87
CA GLU A 43 2.94 -17.08 20.06
C GLU A 43 1.84 -16.05 20.22
N ALA A 44 0.80 -16.09 19.38
CA ALA A 44 -0.35 -15.18 19.46
C ALA A 44 -1.10 -15.33 20.80
N ARG A 45 -1.35 -16.57 21.28
CA ARG A 45 -1.97 -16.82 22.60
C ARG A 45 -1.16 -16.22 23.74
N LYS A 46 0.17 -16.33 23.66
CA LYS A 46 1.09 -15.80 24.68
C LYS A 46 1.09 -14.26 24.69
N LEU A 47 1.14 -13.63 23.53
CA LEU A 47 1.24 -12.18 23.40
C LEU A 47 -0.12 -11.48 23.59
N TYR A 48 -1.20 -12.11 23.15
CA TYR A 48 -2.56 -11.55 23.16
C TYR A 48 -3.56 -12.50 23.84
N PRO A 49 -3.44 -12.75 25.16
CA PRO A 49 -4.24 -13.77 25.85
C PRO A 49 -5.73 -13.47 25.92
N LYS A 50 -6.15 -12.24 25.58
CA LYS A 50 -7.56 -11.84 25.51
C LYS A 50 -8.19 -12.01 24.13
N ALA A 51 -7.40 -12.31 23.11
CA ALA A 51 -7.87 -12.56 21.76
C ALA A 51 -8.18 -14.06 21.56
N GLN A 52 -9.23 -14.35 20.80
CA GLN A 52 -9.52 -15.70 20.36
C GLN A 52 -8.57 -16.07 19.18
N ILE A 53 -7.98 -17.26 19.21
CA ILE A 53 -6.98 -17.65 18.22
C ILE A 53 -7.52 -18.79 17.36
N PHE A 54 -7.47 -18.58 16.04
CA PHE A 54 -8.00 -19.49 15.02
C PHE A 54 -6.90 -19.95 14.05
N ALA A 55 -7.12 -21.09 13.41
CA ALA A 55 -6.28 -21.57 12.33
C ALA A 55 -6.74 -21.02 10.96
N ASP A 56 -8.02 -20.74 10.83
CA ASP A 56 -8.69 -20.37 9.59
C ASP A 56 -9.44 -19.03 9.72
N SER A 57 -9.33 -18.16 8.70
CA SER A 57 -9.92 -16.83 8.72
C SER A 57 -11.43 -16.86 8.49
N LEU A 58 -11.95 -17.80 7.70
CA LEU A 58 -13.38 -17.91 7.44
C LEU A 58 -14.11 -18.45 8.68
N GLU A 59 -13.48 -19.39 9.40
CA GLU A 59 -13.99 -19.85 10.70
C GLU A 59 -14.04 -18.69 11.70
N MET A 60 -12.99 -17.87 11.80
CA MET A 60 -12.98 -16.69 12.66
C MET A 60 -14.11 -15.72 12.31
N ILE A 61 -14.28 -15.39 11.02
CA ILE A 61 -15.33 -14.49 10.54
C ILE A 61 -16.73 -15.03 10.86
N ALA A 62 -16.92 -16.35 10.79
CA ALA A 62 -18.21 -16.96 11.11
C ALA A 62 -18.56 -16.95 12.60
N ARG A 63 -17.57 -16.97 13.52
CA ARG A 63 -17.76 -17.25 14.94
C ARG A 63 -17.52 -16.05 15.86
N VAL A 64 -16.79 -15.03 15.41
CA VAL A 64 -16.40 -13.90 16.27
C VAL A 64 -17.19 -12.64 15.87
N ASP A 65 -17.66 -11.91 16.85
CA ASP A 65 -18.23 -10.58 16.64
C ASP A 65 -17.13 -9.52 16.75
N PHE A 66 -16.94 -8.76 15.67
CA PHE A 66 -15.98 -7.66 15.56
C PHE A 66 -16.58 -6.54 14.70
N ASP A 67 -15.95 -5.38 14.68
CA ASP A 67 -16.42 -4.23 13.90
C ASP A 67 -15.65 -4.11 12.57
N ILE A 68 -14.38 -4.43 12.59
CA ILE A 68 -13.46 -4.35 11.45
C ILE A 68 -12.50 -5.54 11.46
N ILE A 69 -12.17 -6.06 10.27
CA ILE A 69 -11.10 -7.02 10.08
C ILE A 69 -9.90 -6.37 9.41
N ASP A 70 -8.74 -6.64 9.95
CA ASP A 70 -7.44 -6.27 9.39
C ASP A 70 -6.83 -7.51 8.72
N ILE A 71 -6.57 -7.44 7.40
CA ILE A 71 -6.16 -8.59 6.58
C ILE A 71 -4.72 -8.40 6.14
N ALA A 72 -3.79 -9.08 6.82
CA ALA A 72 -2.35 -9.10 6.56
C ALA A 72 -1.85 -10.50 6.18
N THR A 73 -2.64 -11.21 5.38
CA THR A 73 -2.34 -12.53 4.82
C THR A 73 -1.60 -12.41 3.49
N PRO A 74 -1.12 -13.51 2.87
CA PRO A 74 -0.61 -13.46 1.51
C PRO A 74 -1.68 -13.00 0.49
N SER A 75 -1.29 -12.15 -0.45
CA SER A 75 -2.20 -11.39 -1.34
C SER A 75 -3.20 -12.24 -2.13
N HIS A 76 -2.82 -13.47 -2.50
CA HIS A 76 -3.71 -14.40 -3.20
C HIS A 76 -4.92 -14.89 -2.38
N THR A 77 -4.92 -14.67 -1.06
CA THR A 77 -6.03 -15.04 -0.16
C THR A 77 -6.95 -13.86 0.17
N HIS A 78 -6.58 -12.65 -0.21
CA HIS A 78 -7.25 -11.41 0.18
C HIS A 78 -8.71 -11.37 -0.24
N ARG A 79 -9.01 -11.74 -1.49
CA ARG A 79 -10.37 -11.68 -2.05
C ARG A 79 -11.38 -12.47 -1.23
N GLU A 80 -11.06 -13.72 -0.92
CA GLU A 80 -11.98 -14.62 -0.21
C GLU A 80 -12.27 -14.10 1.20
N ILE A 81 -11.23 -13.72 1.94
CA ILE A 81 -11.35 -13.25 3.32
C ILE A 81 -12.09 -11.91 3.37
N ALA A 82 -11.73 -10.96 2.48
CA ALA A 82 -12.33 -9.64 2.46
C ALA A 82 -13.83 -9.71 2.12
N ILE A 83 -14.21 -10.45 1.09
CA ILE A 83 -15.61 -10.60 0.67
C ILE A 83 -16.42 -11.29 1.79
N ALA A 84 -15.92 -12.36 2.39
CA ALA A 84 -16.61 -13.06 3.48
C ALA A 84 -16.87 -12.12 4.69
N ALA A 85 -15.94 -11.23 5.01
CA ALA A 85 -16.14 -10.25 6.07
C ALA A 85 -17.19 -9.19 5.67
N MET A 86 -17.15 -8.68 4.44
CA MET A 86 -18.10 -7.70 3.92
C MET A 86 -19.53 -8.26 3.86
N GLU A 87 -19.71 -9.52 3.50
CA GLU A 87 -21.00 -10.23 3.54
C GLU A 87 -21.60 -10.31 4.95
N LYS A 88 -20.76 -10.24 5.99
CA LYS A 88 -21.18 -10.13 7.40
C LYS A 88 -21.36 -8.67 7.86
N GLY A 89 -21.30 -7.70 6.94
CA GLY A 89 -21.43 -6.28 7.26
C GLY A 89 -20.25 -5.71 8.04
N LYS A 90 -19.05 -6.32 7.92
CA LYS A 90 -17.85 -5.88 8.62
C LYS A 90 -17.02 -4.94 7.76
N HIS A 91 -16.44 -3.90 8.37
CA HIS A 91 -15.46 -3.05 7.71
C HIS A 91 -14.15 -3.81 7.49
N VAL A 92 -13.37 -3.40 6.50
CA VAL A 92 -12.14 -4.10 6.12
C VAL A 92 -10.98 -3.12 5.99
N VAL A 93 -9.87 -3.43 6.64
CA VAL A 93 -8.53 -2.95 6.30
C VAL A 93 -7.83 -4.08 5.55
N LEU A 94 -7.36 -3.81 4.36
CA LEU A 94 -6.78 -4.81 3.48
C LEU A 94 -5.37 -4.42 3.08
N GLU A 95 -4.39 -5.24 3.43
CA GLU A 95 -3.02 -5.03 3.00
C GLU A 95 -2.87 -5.00 1.48
N LYS A 96 -1.88 -4.24 1.06
CA LYS A 96 -1.48 -4.19 -0.36
C LYS A 96 -0.61 -5.41 -0.73
N PRO A 97 -0.63 -5.82 -2.01
CA PRO A 97 -1.62 -5.45 -3.03
C PRO A 97 -3.00 -5.98 -2.66
N MET A 98 -4.05 -5.22 -2.99
CA MET A 98 -5.43 -5.59 -2.67
C MET A 98 -5.79 -7.00 -3.18
N ALA A 99 -5.29 -7.36 -4.38
CA ALA A 99 -5.31 -8.70 -4.95
C ALA A 99 -4.23 -8.82 -6.02
N ILE A 100 -4.02 -10.03 -6.54
CA ILE A 100 -3.03 -10.32 -7.59
C ILE A 100 -3.61 -10.31 -9.01
N THR A 101 -4.92 -10.14 -9.15
CA THR A 101 -5.61 -9.97 -10.43
C THR A 101 -6.54 -8.77 -10.41
N LEU A 102 -6.77 -8.17 -11.57
CA LEU A 102 -7.67 -7.02 -11.70
C LEU A 102 -9.13 -7.39 -11.39
N ASP A 103 -9.56 -8.59 -11.81
CA ASP A 103 -10.93 -9.07 -11.57
C ASP A 103 -11.19 -9.28 -10.09
N ASP A 104 -10.21 -9.78 -9.34
CA ASP A 104 -10.32 -9.91 -7.88
C ASP A 104 -10.37 -8.54 -7.19
N CYS A 105 -9.56 -7.57 -7.64
CA CYS A 105 -9.64 -6.20 -7.15
C CYS A 105 -11.03 -5.60 -7.38
N LYS A 106 -11.57 -5.74 -8.57
CA LYS A 106 -12.94 -5.28 -8.92
C LYS A 106 -14.01 -5.97 -8.07
N ALA A 107 -13.89 -7.29 -7.86
CA ALA A 107 -14.82 -8.03 -7.03
C ALA A 107 -14.83 -7.54 -5.56
N ILE A 108 -13.67 -7.25 -5.00
CA ILE A 108 -13.54 -6.72 -3.64
C ILE A 108 -14.20 -5.33 -3.52
N VAL A 109 -13.94 -4.42 -4.48
CA VAL A 109 -14.55 -3.08 -4.48
C VAL A 109 -16.07 -3.17 -4.65
N ALA A 110 -16.54 -4.06 -5.54
CA ALA A 110 -17.98 -4.30 -5.74
C ALA A 110 -18.66 -4.81 -4.47
N ALA A 111 -18.03 -5.75 -3.75
CA ALA A 111 -18.55 -6.29 -2.50
C ALA A 111 -18.64 -5.20 -1.42
N ALA A 112 -17.61 -4.36 -1.25
CA ALA A 112 -17.66 -3.26 -0.30
C ALA A 112 -18.85 -2.31 -0.56
N LYS A 113 -19.03 -1.94 -1.83
CA LYS A 113 -20.17 -1.11 -2.27
C LYS A 113 -21.52 -1.80 -2.05
N GLN A 114 -21.63 -3.07 -2.42
CA GLN A 114 -22.87 -3.87 -2.28
C GLN A 114 -23.31 -4.00 -0.83
N HIS A 115 -22.38 -4.20 0.08
CA HIS A 115 -22.66 -4.41 1.50
C HIS A 115 -22.64 -3.11 2.33
N GLY A 116 -22.33 -1.96 1.70
CA GLY A 116 -22.32 -0.64 2.36
C GLY A 116 -21.29 -0.52 3.48
N VAL A 117 -20.15 -1.21 3.34
CA VAL A 117 -19.06 -1.21 4.32
C VAL A 117 -17.84 -0.43 3.81
N HIS A 118 -17.04 0.08 4.74
CA HIS A 118 -15.79 0.72 4.39
C HIS A 118 -14.72 -0.31 4.05
N LEU A 119 -13.94 -0.01 3.02
CA LEU A 119 -12.73 -0.71 2.61
C LEU A 119 -11.58 0.27 2.59
N ALA A 120 -10.63 0.12 3.52
CA ALA A 120 -9.34 0.79 3.52
C ALA A 120 -8.29 -0.14 2.93
N VAL A 121 -7.38 0.38 2.11
CA VAL A 121 -6.26 -0.38 1.55
C VAL A 121 -4.95 0.13 2.15
N GLY A 122 -4.07 -0.78 2.55
CA GLY A 122 -2.81 -0.54 3.25
C GLY A 122 -1.78 0.23 2.41
N HIS A 123 -2.11 1.46 2.03
CA HIS A 123 -1.19 2.43 1.45
C HIS A 123 -0.73 3.40 2.54
N GLU A 124 -0.07 2.87 3.57
CA GLU A 124 0.35 3.59 4.77
C GLU A 124 1.27 4.78 4.48
N LEU A 125 1.99 4.77 3.35
CA LEU A 125 2.83 5.91 2.93
C LEU A 125 2.04 7.20 2.73
N ARG A 126 0.73 7.15 2.46
CA ARG A 126 -0.13 8.34 2.44
C ARG A 126 -0.24 9.02 3.81
N LEU A 127 -0.02 8.27 4.88
CA LEU A 127 -0.05 8.74 6.27
C LEU A 127 1.33 9.15 6.80
N SER A 128 2.34 9.04 5.96
CA SER A 128 3.72 9.39 6.27
C SER A 128 3.87 10.89 6.54
N SER A 129 4.65 11.22 7.55
CA SER A 129 5.06 12.60 7.83
C SER A 129 5.86 13.22 6.67
N GLN A 130 6.49 12.41 5.82
CA GLN A 130 7.26 12.87 4.66
C GLN A 130 6.45 12.81 3.38
N TRP A 131 5.92 11.62 3.03
CA TRP A 131 5.19 11.43 1.76
C TRP A 131 3.80 12.09 1.79
N GLY A 132 3.13 12.08 2.94
CA GLY A 132 1.88 12.81 3.15
C GLY A 132 2.08 14.32 3.14
N GLU A 133 3.21 14.84 3.65
CA GLU A 133 3.51 16.26 3.60
C GLU A 133 3.75 16.76 2.16
N ILE A 134 4.30 15.93 1.27
CA ILE A 134 4.36 16.25 -0.16
C ILE A 134 2.97 16.56 -0.72
N LYS A 135 1.98 15.70 -0.43
CA LYS A 135 0.59 15.92 -0.86
C LYS A 135 0.02 17.20 -0.24
N SER A 136 0.27 17.44 1.03
CA SER A 136 -0.17 18.67 1.69
C SER A 136 0.42 19.93 1.04
N ILE A 137 1.67 19.92 0.63
CA ILE A 137 2.34 21.02 -0.09
C ILE A 137 1.69 21.23 -1.46
N ILE A 138 1.37 20.14 -2.17
CA ILE A 138 0.67 20.18 -3.46
C ILE A 138 -0.73 20.81 -3.28
N ASP A 139 -1.50 20.31 -2.30
CA ASP A 139 -2.87 20.75 -2.04
C ASP A 139 -2.97 22.22 -1.61
N ARG A 140 -1.94 22.73 -0.92
CA ARG A 140 -1.82 24.17 -0.62
C ARG A 140 -1.46 25.03 -1.85
N GLY A 141 -1.18 24.41 -3.00
CA GLY A 141 -0.80 25.10 -4.23
C GLY A 141 0.59 25.72 -4.20
N THR A 142 1.46 25.33 -3.28
CA THR A 142 2.81 25.90 -3.11
C THR A 142 3.65 25.79 -4.38
N ILE A 143 3.60 24.67 -5.07
CA ILE A 143 4.31 24.44 -6.33
C ILE A 143 3.43 24.65 -7.58
N GLY A 144 2.19 25.12 -7.41
CA GLY A 144 1.18 25.16 -8.48
C GLY A 144 0.67 23.78 -8.86
N ASP A 145 0.16 23.62 -10.09
CA ASP A 145 -0.37 22.35 -10.58
C ASP A 145 0.77 21.39 -10.92
N PRO A 146 0.82 20.18 -10.35
CA PRO A 146 1.86 19.21 -10.67
C PRO A 146 1.82 18.81 -12.16
N GLN A 147 3.00 18.83 -12.79
CA GLN A 147 3.18 18.48 -14.20
C GLN A 147 3.97 17.20 -14.38
N TYR A 148 4.86 16.91 -13.45
CA TYR A 148 5.76 15.79 -13.48
C TYR A 148 5.99 15.22 -12.08
N VAL A 149 5.91 13.89 -11.95
CA VAL A 149 6.24 13.16 -10.74
C VAL A 149 7.22 12.04 -11.07
N LEU A 150 8.33 11.96 -10.34
CA LEU A 150 9.24 10.82 -10.34
C LEU A 150 9.22 10.18 -8.95
N VAL A 151 9.00 8.88 -8.89
CA VAL A 151 9.16 8.07 -7.66
C VAL A 151 10.10 6.90 -7.95
N GLU A 152 11.17 6.78 -7.19
CA GLU A 152 12.20 5.75 -7.36
C GLU A 152 12.39 4.93 -6.10
N LEU A 153 12.56 3.63 -6.27
CA LEU A 153 13.04 2.69 -5.29
C LEU A 153 14.35 2.06 -5.75
N SER A 154 15.35 2.06 -4.87
CA SER A 154 16.61 1.36 -5.07
C SER A 154 16.94 0.58 -3.79
N ARG A 155 17.00 -0.75 -3.85
CA ARG A 155 17.17 -1.58 -2.65
C ARG A 155 17.82 -2.93 -2.91
N LYS A 156 18.18 -3.61 -1.81
CA LYS A 156 18.53 -5.04 -1.83
C LYS A 156 17.35 -5.89 -2.32
N PRO A 157 17.62 -7.07 -2.93
CA PRO A 157 16.57 -8.01 -3.33
C PRO A 157 15.62 -8.37 -2.19
N TYR A 158 14.37 -8.67 -2.54
CA TYR A 158 13.38 -9.12 -1.57
C TYR A 158 13.82 -10.38 -0.84
N ARG A 159 13.46 -10.48 0.45
CA ARG A 159 13.55 -11.73 1.20
C ARG A 159 12.52 -12.72 0.66
N GLN A 160 12.84 -14.01 0.71
CA GLN A 160 11.97 -15.06 0.16
C GLN A 160 10.58 -15.11 0.84
N GLY A 161 10.47 -14.65 2.08
CA GLY A 161 9.26 -14.81 2.87
C GLY A 161 9.03 -16.24 3.37
N ALA A 162 7.97 -16.48 4.12
CA ALA A 162 7.63 -17.81 4.64
C ALA A 162 7.36 -18.78 3.48
N SER A 163 8.04 -19.92 3.47
CA SER A 163 7.96 -20.92 2.39
C SER A 163 8.24 -20.37 0.99
N GLY A 164 9.08 -19.33 0.88
CA GLY A 164 9.52 -18.78 -0.40
C GLY A 164 8.44 -18.08 -1.24
N TRP A 165 7.33 -17.66 -0.65
CA TRP A 165 6.15 -17.18 -1.39
C TRP A 165 6.42 -15.98 -2.31
N ARG A 166 7.39 -15.13 -1.96
CA ARG A 166 7.75 -13.95 -2.79
C ARG A 166 8.46 -14.31 -4.09
N TYR A 167 8.97 -15.54 -4.20
CA TYR A 167 9.64 -16.07 -5.40
C TYR A 167 8.77 -17.09 -6.14
N ASP A 168 7.53 -17.31 -5.68
CA ASP A 168 6.51 -18.09 -6.35
C ASP A 168 5.50 -17.15 -7.01
N GLN A 169 5.53 -17.06 -8.35
CA GLN A 169 4.71 -16.14 -9.12
C GLN A 169 3.20 -16.35 -8.90
N ASN A 170 2.76 -17.58 -8.65
CA ASN A 170 1.35 -17.87 -8.37
C ASN A 170 0.87 -17.30 -7.03
N ARG A 171 1.80 -16.97 -6.13
CA ARG A 171 1.50 -16.47 -4.79
C ARG A 171 1.77 -14.99 -4.63
N VAL A 172 2.86 -14.49 -5.22
CA VAL A 172 3.21 -13.06 -5.18
C VAL A 172 2.52 -12.28 -6.28
N GLY A 173 2.13 -12.95 -7.36
CA GLY A 173 1.69 -12.31 -8.60
C GLY A 173 2.89 -11.72 -9.34
N SER A 174 3.52 -10.71 -8.79
CA SER A 174 4.59 -9.96 -9.40
C SER A 174 5.43 -9.18 -8.37
N TRP A 175 6.67 -8.90 -8.69
CA TRP A 175 7.48 -7.97 -7.90
C TRP A 175 7.10 -6.50 -8.13
N VAL A 176 6.42 -6.18 -9.22
CA VAL A 176 5.85 -4.85 -9.44
C VAL A 176 4.68 -4.59 -8.47
N LEU A 177 3.95 -5.63 -8.07
CA LEU A 177 2.89 -5.56 -7.06
C LEU A 177 3.43 -5.52 -5.61
N GLU A 178 4.68 -5.93 -5.35
CA GLU A 178 5.17 -6.14 -3.98
C GLU A 178 5.40 -4.80 -3.26
N GLU A 179 6.25 -3.94 -3.75
CA GLU A 179 6.55 -2.65 -3.13
C GLU A 179 6.33 -1.45 -4.05
N PRO A 180 6.65 -1.53 -5.35
CA PRO A 180 6.37 -0.44 -6.26
C PRO A 180 4.93 0.02 -6.32
N ILE A 181 3.98 -0.82 -5.91
CA ILE A 181 2.57 -0.47 -5.81
C ILE A 181 2.33 0.78 -4.96
N HIS A 182 3.11 0.99 -3.88
CA HIS A 182 3.06 2.23 -3.10
C HIS A 182 3.48 3.44 -3.92
N PHE A 183 4.43 3.28 -4.83
CA PHE A 183 4.95 4.38 -5.64
C PHE A 183 4.04 4.71 -6.81
N PHE A 184 3.35 3.72 -7.37
CA PHE A 184 2.23 3.97 -8.29
C PHE A 184 1.10 4.71 -7.59
N ASP A 185 0.78 4.32 -6.37
CA ASP A 185 -0.23 4.98 -5.55
C ASP A 185 0.14 6.45 -5.25
N LEU A 186 1.35 6.68 -4.71
CA LEU A 186 1.83 8.03 -4.42
C LEU A 186 1.86 8.92 -5.66
N ALA A 187 2.40 8.40 -6.77
CA ALA A 187 2.50 9.17 -8.00
C ALA A 187 1.13 9.57 -8.56
N ARG A 188 0.15 8.64 -8.53
CA ARG A 188 -1.23 8.94 -8.90
C ARG A 188 -1.87 9.93 -7.94
N TRP A 189 -1.67 9.78 -6.64
CA TRP A 189 -2.21 10.66 -5.60
C TRP A 189 -1.67 12.10 -5.70
N TYR A 190 -0.39 12.26 -6.02
CA TYR A 190 0.21 13.58 -6.24
C TYR A 190 -0.31 14.27 -7.51
N LEU A 191 -0.76 13.51 -8.51
CA LEU A 191 -1.35 14.00 -9.75
C LEU A 191 -2.88 13.91 -9.77
N GLU A 192 -3.54 13.70 -8.63
CA GLU A 192 -4.99 13.54 -8.52
C GLU A 192 -5.78 14.68 -9.22
N GLY A 193 -5.30 15.92 -9.12
CA GLY A 193 -5.88 17.08 -9.82
C GLY A 193 -5.86 16.99 -11.34
N SER A 194 -5.11 16.05 -11.93
CA SER A 194 -5.06 15.80 -13.38
C SER A 194 -6.12 14.79 -13.88
N GLY A 195 -6.95 14.25 -12.96
CA GLY A 195 -7.92 13.21 -13.24
C GLY A 195 -7.32 11.81 -13.28
N ASP A 196 -7.87 10.92 -14.09
CA ASP A 196 -7.35 9.56 -14.23
C ASP A 196 -6.27 9.47 -15.32
N PRO A 197 -5.22 8.66 -15.14
CA PRO A 197 -4.21 8.46 -16.16
C PRO A 197 -4.79 7.69 -17.36
N VAL A 198 -4.32 8.02 -18.57
CA VAL A 198 -4.91 7.54 -19.83
C VAL A 198 -4.09 6.48 -20.56
N GLU A 199 -2.77 6.44 -20.34
CA GLU A 199 -1.87 5.52 -21.01
C GLU A 199 -0.66 5.21 -20.12
N LEU A 200 -0.14 3.97 -20.21
CA LEU A 200 1.07 3.53 -19.52
C LEU A 200 2.00 2.78 -20.46
N HIS A 201 3.31 3.02 -20.32
CA HIS A 201 4.36 2.25 -20.98
C HIS A 201 5.44 1.87 -19.95
N ALA A 202 5.93 0.62 -20.03
CA ALA A 202 6.93 0.12 -19.10
C ALA A 202 8.01 -0.73 -19.77
N TYR A 203 9.21 -0.73 -19.18
CA TYR A 203 10.35 -1.57 -19.52
C TYR A 203 10.89 -2.25 -18.26
N ALA A 204 11.36 -3.49 -18.43
CA ALA A 204 11.94 -4.24 -17.32
C ALA A 204 12.99 -5.27 -17.80
N ASN A 205 13.80 -5.71 -16.84
CA ASN A 205 14.65 -6.88 -16.99
C ASN A 205 14.76 -7.65 -15.67
N SER A 206 15.19 -8.91 -15.76
CA SER A 206 15.52 -9.77 -14.63
C SER A 206 16.97 -10.23 -14.75
N ARG A 207 17.67 -10.26 -13.62
CA ARG A 207 19.02 -10.85 -13.52
C ARG A 207 18.99 -12.36 -13.34
N ASP A 208 17.83 -12.92 -12.97
CA ASP A 208 17.67 -14.34 -12.76
C ASP A 208 17.07 -15.02 -14.01
N PRO A 209 17.89 -15.76 -14.80
CA PRO A 209 17.40 -16.45 -15.98
C PRO A 209 16.34 -17.54 -15.68
N GLN A 210 16.29 -18.02 -14.44
CA GLN A 210 15.31 -19.03 -14.02
C GLN A 210 13.94 -18.39 -13.68
N ARG A 211 13.93 -17.06 -13.46
CA ARG A 211 12.72 -16.28 -13.14
C ARG A 211 12.64 -15.00 -13.97
N PRO A 212 12.56 -15.13 -15.31
CA PRO A 212 12.65 -13.98 -16.20
C PRO A 212 11.47 -13.00 -16.08
N THR A 213 10.40 -13.39 -15.39
CA THR A 213 9.20 -12.60 -15.15
C THR A 213 9.16 -11.91 -13.77
N LEU A 214 10.12 -12.23 -12.88
CA LEU A 214 10.32 -11.48 -11.66
C LEU A 214 11.39 -10.39 -11.92
N PHE A 215 10.92 -9.17 -12.19
CA PHE A 215 11.78 -8.09 -12.65
C PHE A 215 12.56 -7.44 -11.51
N ASP A 216 13.89 -7.51 -11.57
CA ASP A 216 14.78 -6.77 -10.65
C ASP A 216 14.76 -5.29 -10.92
N ASN A 217 14.73 -4.91 -12.21
CA ASN A 217 14.70 -3.53 -12.64
C ASN A 217 13.48 -3.30 -13.50
N PHE A 218 12.74 -2.26 -13.21
CA PHE A 218 11.71 -1.81 -14.12
C PHE A 218 11.53 -0.29 -14.02
N SER A 219 10.98 0.30 -15.08
CA SER A 219 10.50 1.68 -15.09
C SER A 219 9.20 1.74 -15.87
N ALA A 220 8.22 2.40 -15.30
CA ALA A 220 6.93 2.65 -15.91
C ALA A 220 6.68 4.15 -15.98
N MET A 221 6.13 4.60 -17.11
CA MET A 221 5.66 5.96 -17.30
C MET A 221 4.15 5.92 -17.58
N PHE A 222 3.36 6.71 -16.88
CA PHE A 222 1.95 6.89 -17.20
C PHE A 222 1.60 8.37 -17.30
N LYS A 223 0.73 8.69 -18.26
CA LYS A 223 0.37 10.05 -18.61
C LYS A 223 -1.11 10.34 -18.44
N TYR A 224 -1.44 11.61 -18.32
CA TYR A 224 -2.78 12.17 -18.17
C TYR A 224 -3.20 12.95 -19.41
N ALA A 225 -4.51 13.18 -19.55
CA ALA A 225 -5.04 13.88 -20.72
C ALA A 225 -4.58 15.35 -20.82
N ASN A 226 -4.26 15.99 -19.69
CA ASN A 226 -3.74 17.35 -19.62
C ASN A 226 -2.24 17.48 -19.95
N GLY A 227 -1.55 16.36 -20.23
CA GLY A 227 -0.12 16.32 -20.56
C GLY A 227 0.81 16.09 -19.34
N SER A 228 0.29 16.12 -18.11
CA SER A 228 1.09 15.73 -16.95
C SER A 228 1.40 14.23 -16.99
N TYR A 229 2.48 13.82 -16.34
CA TYR A 229 2.88 12.41 -16.31
C TYR A 229 3.71 12.04 -15.09
N ALA A 230 3.74 10.75 -14.78
CA ALA A 230 4.58 10.19 -13.74
C ALA A 230 5.53 9.12 -14.27
N VAL A 231 6.66 8.99 -13.59
CA VAL A 231 7.62 7.89 -13.74
C VAL A 231 7.77 7.18 -12.41
N VAL A 232 7.57 5.86 -12.42
CA VAL A 232 7.82 4.98 -11.28
C VAL A 232 8.92 4.01 -11.68
N SER A 233 10.00 3.97 -10.90
CA SER A 233 11.18 3.15 -11.20
C SER A 233 11.59 2.33 -9.99
N GLN A 234 12.09 1.10 -10.23
CA GLN A 234 12.63 0.23 -9.20
C GLN A 234 13.92 -0.43 -9.67
N THR A 235 14.89 -0.57 -8.76
CA THR A 235 15.95 -1.57 -8.86
C THR A 235 16.08 -2.38 -7.57
N LEU A 236 16.10 -3.70 -7.69
CA LEU A 236 16.45 -4.65 -6.62
C LEU A 236 17.90 -5.12 -6.73
N ALA A 237 18.69 -4.44 -7.54
CA ALA A 237 20.09 -4.74 -7.80
C ALA A 237 21.05 -3.81 -7.05
N ALA A 238 20.58 -3.21 -5.96
CA ALA A 238 21.30 -2.19 -5.20
C ALA A 238 21.64 -2.65 -3.77
N PHE A 239 21.96 -1.70 -2.93
CA PHE A 239 22.32 -1.86 -1.53
C PHE A 239 21.33 -1.09 -0.65
N GLU A 240 21.22 -1.43 0.63
CA GLU A 240 20.34 -0.74 1.59
C GLU A 240 18.88 -0.61 1.09
N HIS A 241 18.21 0.50 1.43
CA HIS A 241 16.87 0.84 0.97
C HIS A 241 16.80 2.35 0.77
N HIS A 242 16.59 2.79 -0.46
CA HIS A 242 16.55 4.19 -0.86
C HIS A 242 15.26 4.49 -1.63
N GLN A 243 14.58 5.55 -1.22
CA GLN A 243 13.39 6.06 -1.90
C GLN A 243 13.61 7.53 -2.27
N THR A 244 13.19 7.93 -3.46
CA THR A 244 13.29 9.31 -3.92
C THR A 244 11.98 9.73 -4.58
N VAL A 245 11.52 10.95 -4.25
CA VAL A 245 10.40 11.61 -4.91
C VAL A 245 10.82 12.97 -5.40
N LYS A 246 10.49 13.28 -6.66
CA LYS A 246 10.59 14.62 -7.24
C LYS A 246 9.25 14.98 -7.88
N VAL A 247 8.77 16.19 -7.60
CA VAL A 247 7.58 16.74 -8.22
C VAL A 247 7.92 18.12 -8.80
N SER A 248 7.58 18.35 -10.07
CA SER A 248 7.66 19.66 -10.70
C SER A 248 6.24 20.13 -10.98
N GLY A 249 5.90 21.31 -10.51
CA GLY A 249 4.64 21.98 -10.76
C GLY A 249 4.79 23.23 -11.62
N THR A 250 3.69 23.94 -11.87
CA THR A 250 3.67 25.15 -12.72
C THR A 250 4.35 26.36 -12.09
N LYS A 251 4.57 26.35 -10.76
CA LYS A 251 5.20 27.46 -10.03
C LYS A 251 6.52 27.09 -9.37
N GLY A 252 6.68 25.82 -8.99
CA GLY A 252 7.83 25.39 -8.20
C GLY A 252 8.05 23.89 -8.31
N ALA A 253 8.89 23.37 -7.41
CA ALA A 253 9.24 21.97 -7.39
C ALA A 253 9.54 21.48 -5.96
N LEU A 254 9.51 20.17 -5.73
CA LEU A 254 9.98 19.56 -4.51
C LEU A 254 10.86 18.34 -4.77
N TRP A 255 11.70 18.05 -3.80
CA TRP A 255 12.56 16.89 -3.80
C TRP A 255 12.62 16.30 -2.39
N ALA A 256 12.30 15.02 -2.27
CA ALA A 256 12.39 14.25 -1.05
C ALA A 256 13.22 12.99 -1.28
N ALA A 257 13.94 12.57 -0.25
CA ALA A 257 14.57 11.27 -0.22
C ALA A 257 14.45 10.68 1.19
N TRP A 258 14.39 9.36 1.23
CA TRP A 258 14.40 8.54 2.43
C TRP A 258 15.41 7.41 2.22
N SER A 259 16.21 7.09 3.23
CA SER A 259 17.16 5.98 3.18
C SER A 259 17.32 5.30 4.53
N GLY A 260 17.64 4.01 4.48
CA GLY A 260 17.93 3.22 5.65
C GLY A 260 18.59 1.89 5.30
N ALA A 261 19.19 1.24 6.28
CA ALA A 261 19.83 -0.06 6.08
C ALA A 261 18.83 -1.14 5.58
N LEU A 262 17.57 -0.98 5.97
CA LEU A 262 16.42 -1.82 5.59
C LEU A 262 15.15 -0.96 5.52
N ASP A 263 14.09 -1.52 4.94
CA ASP A 263 12.73 -0.96 4.86
C ASP A 263 12.14 -0.54 6.23
N ARG A 264 12.46 -1.28 7.29
CA ARG A 264 11.93 -1.10 8.65
C ARG A 264 12.99 -0.64 9.64
N THR A 265 13.86 0.28 9.22
CA THR A 265 14.81 0.91 10.13
C THR A 265 14.10 1.88 11.08
N LEU A 266 14.56 1.95 12.33
CA LEU A 266 14.08 2.92 13.32
C LEU A 266 14.87 4.25 13.27
N GLU A 267 15.95 4.29 12.53
CA GLU A 267 16.85 5.45 12.38
C GLU A 267 17.06 5.74 10.88
N PRO A 268 16.00 6.17 10.13
CA PRO A 268 16.15 6.55 8.74
C PRO A 268 16.81 7.91 8.59
N GLU A 269 17.49 8.09 7.46
CA GLU A 269 17.88 9.42 6.98
C GLU A 269 16.86 9.89 5.96
N TYR A 270 16.36 11.13 6.09
CA TYR A 270 15.38 11.67 5.17
C TYR A 270 15.42 13.19 5.10
N PHE A 271 14.98 13.74 3.98
CA PHE A 271 14.79 15.17 3.82
C PHE A 271 13.61 15.45 2.87
N LEU A 272 13.05 16.64 3.00
CA LEU A 272 12.09 17.24 2.07
C LEU A 272 12.48 18.68 1.80
N LYS A 273 12.72 19.01 0.53
CA LYS A 273 13.02 20.35 0.04
C LYS A 273 11.94 20.83 -0.88
N VAL A 274 11.54 22.10 -0.75
CA VAL A 274 10.54 22.76 -1.57
C VAL A 274 11.09 24.05 -2.11
N PHE A 275 10.89 24.28 -3.41
CA PHE A 275 11.11 25.55 -4.09
C PHE A 275 9.75 26.05 -4.57
N ASP A 276 9.30 27.20 -4.07
CA ASP A 276 7.97 27.77 -4.37
C ASP A 276 7.94 28.67 -5.62
N GLY A 277 9.08 28.76 -6.33
CA GLY A 277 9.33 29.67 -7.45
C GLY A 277 10.23 30.83 -7.09
N GLU A 278 10.41 31.14 -5.80
CA GLU A 278 11.26 32.23 -5.30
C GLU A 278 12.27 31.73 -4.28
N LYS A 279 11.85 30.91 -3.34
CA LYS A 279 12.66 30.45 -2.20
C LYS A 279 12.78 28.93 -2.16
N LEU A 280 13.97 28.48 -1.75
CA LEU A 280 14.23 27.09 -1.41
C LEU A 280 14.14 26.91 0.11
N GLU A 281 13.30 26.00 0.54
CA GLU A 281 13.07 25.66 1.95
C GLU A 281 13.38 24.18 2.22
N ASN A 282 14.00 23.89 3.36
CA ASN A 282 14.06 22.54 3.92
C ASN A 282 12.88 22.38 4.88
N VAL A 283 11.91 21.54 4.50
CA VAL A 283 10.71 21.29 5.33
C VAL A 283 11.11 20.46 6.54
N LYS A 284 10.82 20.99 7.73
CA LYS A 284 11.02 20.25 8.97
C LYS A 284 9.86 19.30 9.19
N LEU A 285 10.14 18.00 9.27
CA LEU A 285 9.16 16.99 9.58
C LEU A 285 9.08 16.80 11.10
N GLU A 286 7.85 16.80 11.65
CA GLU A 286 7.64 16.71 13.10
C GLU A 286 7.72 15.29 13.65
N LYS A 287 7.44 14.28 12.79
CA LYS A 287 7.44 12.86 13.14
C LYS A 287 8.45 12.12 12.27
N HIS A 288 8.94 11.00 12.76
CA HIS A 288 9.71 10.06 11.92
C HIS A 288 8.86 9.52 10.78
N SER A 289 9.49 9.29 9.63
CA SER A 289 8.88 8.65 8.47
C SER A 289 9.43 7.22 8.33
N GLY A 290 8.55 6.26 7.99
CA GLY A 290 8.89 4.86 7.77
C GLY A 290 7.73 3.94 8.15
N GLU A 291 7.56 2.83 7.46
CA GLU A 291 6.42 1.90 7.53
C GLU A 291 5.95 1.58 8.97
N VAL A 292 6.88 1.44 9.92
CA VAL A 292 6.55 1.09 11.31
C VAL A 292 5.85 2.23 12.06
N PHE A 293 6.11 3.48 11.66
CA PHE A 293 5.49 4.65 12.29
C PHE A 293 4.12 4.93 11.70
N GLU A 294 3.96 4.74 10.40
CA GLU A 294 2.76 5.03 9.64
C GLU A 294 1.63 4.05 9.94
N LEU A 295 1.96 2.79 10.19
CA LEU A 295 0.98 1.76 10.57
C LEU A 295 0.14 2.11 11.80
N ARG A 296 0.72 2.82 12.79
CA ARG A 296 -0.04 3.29 13.96
C ARG A 296 -1.09 4.33 13.58
N GLU A 297 -0.74 5.22 12.64
CA GLU A 297 -1.67 6.24 12.15
C GLU A 297 -2.77 5.61 11.29
N GLU A 298 -2.45 4.56 10.52
CA GLU A 298 -3.42 3.79 9.76
C GLU A 298 -4.48 3.15 10.65
N ILE A 299 -4.09 2.48 11.72
CA ILE A 299 -5.02 1.91 12.70
C ILE A 299 -5.88 3.01 13.33
N ALA A 300 -5.27 4.15 13.70
CA ALA A 300 -6.03 5.27 14.26
C ALA A 300 -7.05 5.83 13.26
N GLN A 301 -6.68 5.91 11.97
CA GLN A 301 -7.60 6.35 10.93
C GLN A 301 -8.74 5.34 10.68
N CYS A 302 -8.45 4.05 10.72
CA CYS A 302 -9.48 3.01 10.60
C CYS A 302 -10.50 3.08 11.75
N ILE A 303 -10.05 3.41 12.96
CA ILE A 303 -10.95 3.66 14.09
C ILE A 303 -11.88 4.85 13.83
N ARG A 304 -11.34 5.97 13.33
CA ARG A 304 -12.15 7.14 12.93
C ARG A 304 -13.15 6.78 11.84
N MET A 305 -12.71 6.03 10.82
CA MET A 305 -13.56 5.55 9.73
C MET A 305 -14.75 4.71 10.25
N VAL A 306 -14.51 3.75 11.13
CA VAL A 306 -15.56 2.89 11.72
C VAL A 306 -16.55 3.73 12.55
N ARG A 307 -16.09 4.81 13.18
CA ARG A 307 -16.92 5.74 13.95
C ARG A 307 -17.68 6.75 13.08
N GLY A 308 -17.47 6.75 11.76
CA GLY A 308 -18.05 7.74 10.84
C GLY A 308 -17.40 9.12 10.92
N GLU A 309 -16.19 9.22 11.47
CA GLU A 309 -15.45 10.47 11.72
C GLU A 309 -14.45 10.79 10.60
N GLY A 310 -14.45 10.03 9.49
CA GLY A 310 -13.54 10.23 8.36
C GLY A 310 -13.63 9.16 7.30
N GLN A 311 -12.81 9.33 6.26
CA GLN A 311 -12.65 8.38 5.17
C GLN A 311 -11.28 7.68 5.28
N PRO A 312 -11.09 6.48 4.67
CA PRO A 312 -9.76 5.85 4.62
C PRO A 312 -8.75 6.72 3.86
N ALA A 313 -7.47 6.66 4.22
CA ALA A 313 -6.38 7.34 3.51
C ALA A 313 -6.28 6.88 2.05
N ALA A 314 -6.45 5.58 1.85
CA ALA A 314 -6.61 4.98 0.54
C ALA A 314 -7.88 4.12 0.53
N SER A 315 -8.78 4.43 -0.37
CA SER A 315 -10.04 3.70 -0.57
C SER A 315 -9.82 2.41 -1.37
N GLY A 316 -10.86 1.56 -1.44
CA GLY A 316 -10.85 0.41 -2.35
C GLY A 316 -10.64 0.79 -3.82
N VAL A 317 -11.12 1.97 -4.24
CA VAL A 317 -10.88 2.48 -5.61
C VAL A 317 -9.40 2.86 -5.80
N ASP A 318 -8.76 3.45 -4.80
CA ASP A 318 -7.32 3.73 -4.86
C ASP A 318 -6.50 2.44 -4.95
N GLY A 319 -6.85 1.42 -4.14
CA GLY A 319 -6.23 0.10 -4.22
C GLY A 319 -6.44 -0.60 -5.56
N LEU A 320 -7.61 -0.44 -6.19
CA LEU A 320 -7.86 -0.93 -7.55
C LEU A 320 -6.96 -0.24 -8.58
N TRP A 321 -6.81 1.10 -8.49
CA TRP A 321 -5.93 1.85 -9.38
C TRP A 321 -4.47 1.48 -9.20
N SER A 322 -3.97 1.40 -7.95
CA SER A 322 -2.56 1.06 -7.69
C SER A 322 -2.20 -0.35 -8.17
N ALA A 323 -3.04 -1.36 -7.88
CA ALA A 323 -2.87 -2.71 -8.39
C ALA A 323 -3.02 -2.76 -9.92
N GLY A 324 -4.00 -2.06 -10.47
CA GLY A 324 -4.23 -1.97 -11.91
C GLY A 324 -3.06 -1.38 -12.68
N LEU A 325 -2.47 -0.27 -12.20
CA LEU A 325 -1.28 0.32 -12.82
C LEU A 325 -0.10 -0.66 -12.83
N CYS A 326 0.12 -1.40 -11.75
CA CYS A 326 1.16 -2.44 -11.68
C CYS A 326 0.92 -3.55 -12.71
N LEU A 327 -0.31 -4.07 -12.79
CA LEU A 327 -0.67 -5.15 -13.71
C LEU A 327 -0.59 -4.69 -15.19
N VAL A 328 -1.02 -3.47 -15.48
CA VAL A 328 -0.89 -2.89 -16.83
C VAL A 328 0.58 -2.62 -17.17
N ALA A 329 1.42 -2.24 -16.20
CA ALA A 329 2.86 -2.09 -16.42
C ALA A 329 3.49 -3.41 -16.85
N GLU A 330 3.17 -4.53 -16.20
CA GLU A 330 3.63 -5.85 -16.61
C GLU A 330 3.13 -6.26 -17.99
N GLU A 331 1.86 -5.99 -18.26
CA GLU A 331 1.30 -6.27 -19.59
C GLU A 331 1.99 -5.43 -20.69
N SER A 332 2.30 -4.15 -20.40
CA SER A 332 3.06 -3.29 -21.31
C SER A 332 4.46 -3.84 -21.58
N ILE A 333 5.15 -4.35 -20.54
CA ILE A 333 6.47 -5.01 -20.70
C ILE A 333 6.34 -6.24 -21.60
N ARG A 334 5.33 -7.08 -21.38
CA ARG A 334 5.08 -8.30 -22.15
C ARG A 334 4.75 -7.99 -23.61
N GLN A 335 3.91 -6.98 -23.86
CA GLN A 335 3.51 -6.57 -25.21
C GLN A 335 4.52 -5.63 -25.89
N LYS A 336 5.51 -5.11 -25.17
CA LYS A 336 6.55 -4.18 -25.67
C LYS A 336 5.96 -2.93 -26.32
N ARG A 337 4.86 -2.40 -25.79
CA ARG A 337 4.16 -1.21 -26.28
C ARG A 337 3.40 -0.48 -25.19
N PRO A 338 3.07 0.81 -25.39
CA PRO A 338 2.14 1.51 -24.51
C PRO A 338 0.75 0.88 -24.56
N LEU A 339 0.05 0.95 -23.41
CA LEU A 339 -1.31 0.43 -23.25
C LEU A 339 -2.26 1.53 -22.73
N PRO A 340 -3.51 1.59 -23.24
CA PRO A 340 -4.52 2.48 -22.71
C PRO A 340 -5.00 2.00 -21.34
N LEU A 341 -5.33 2.93 -20.45
CA LEU A 341 -5.77 2.63 -19.08
C LEU A 341 -7.30 2.71 -18.90
N GLY A 342 -7.93 3.63 -19.63
CA GLY A 342 -9.31 4.06 -19.36
C GLY A 342 -10.37 2.96 -19.37
N GLU A 343 -10.28 1.99 -20.27
CA GLU A 343 -11.26 0.89 -20.35
C GLU A 343 -10.94 -0.26 -19.38
N MET A 344 -9.67 -0.46 -19.07
CA MET A 344 -9.22 -1.57 -18.21
C MET A 344 -9.52 -1.31 -16.74
N LEU A 345 -9.46 -0.06 -16.27
CA LEU A 345 -9.53 0.33 -14.87
C LEU A 345 -10.82 1.07 -14.49
N ARG A 346 -11.74 1.28 -15.42
CA ARG A 346 -13.08 1.84 -15.10
C ARG A 346 -13.88 0.83 -14.26
N PHE A 347 -14.47 1.37 -13.18
CA PHE A 347 -15.31 0.63 -12.24
C PHE A 347 -16.71 1.26 -12.14
#